data_1bb32aad5991edcd82efc0c108f8510e
#
_entry.id   1bb32aad5991edcd82efc0c108f8510e
#
_cell.length_a   1.000
_cell.length_b   1.000
_cell.length_c   1.000
_cell.angle_alpha   90.00
_cell.angle_beta   90.00
_cell.angle_gamma   90.00
#
_symmetry.space_group_name_H-M   'P 1'
#
loop_
_entity.id
_entity.type
_entity.pdbx_description
1 polymer ?
#
loop_
_entity_poly.entity_id
_entity_poly.type
_entity_poly.pdbx_seq_one_letter_code
_entity_poly.pdbx_strand_id
1 'polypeptide(L)'
;MACTSGGRKARRFFIGSRFCLRGKSQEDRLLLDLVDPVAEALGYEIVRLRLMSGTQSRRLQIMAERPDGTMDVEDCAKLSRAISQVMDAADPITGEYMLEVSTPGIDRPLTRLKDFVTYEGLEARLELDRLADNRKRFRGKLAGVEDSNVGIDLEEEPDTTVYVPFAWIIEAKLVFNDELMKRGAEQREARLQSETEDQALSEESSENEE
;
A
#
# COMPACT_ATOMS: atom_id res chain seq x y z
N MET A 1 -6.08 21.84 -44.83
CA MET A 1 -5.04 21.99 -43.78
C MET A 1 -5.45 21.10 -42.62
N ALA A 2 -4.80 19.94 -42.51
CA ALA A 2 -5.10 18.90 -41.51
C ALA A 2 -4.09 19.04 -40.38
N CYS A 3 -4.56 19.31 -39.17
CA CYS A 3 -3.76 19.27 -37.94
C CYS A 3 -3.83 17.87 -37.35
N THR A 4 -2.74 17.13 -37.51
CA THR A 4 -2.51 15.84 -36.91
C THR A 4 -2.20 16.00 -35.42
N SER A 5 -3.13 15.55 -34.58
CA SER A 5 -2.96 15.40 -33.14
C SER A 5 -2.01 14.23 -32.85
N GLY A 6 -0.76 14.53 -32.53
CA GLY A 6 0.24 13.55 -32.12
C GLY A 6 -0.03 13.02 -30.72
N GLY A 7 -0.52 11.79 -30.62
CA GLY A 7 -0.66 11.07 -29.36
C GLY A 7 0.70 10.88 -28.69
N ARG A 8 0.90 11.52 -27.54
CA ARG A 8 2.07 11.27 -26.68
C ARG A 8 1.93 9.89 -26.07
N LYS A 9 2.71 8.92 -26.57
CA LYS A 9 2.95 7.65 -25.90
C LYS A 9 3.61 7.94 -24.55
N ALA A 10 2.89 7.74 -23.46
CA ALA A 10 3.45 7.74 -22.13
C ALA A 10 4.45 6.57 -22.06
N ARG A 11 5.74 6.89 -22.13
CA ARG A 11 6.79 5.94 -21.79
C ARG A 11 6.71 5.74 -20.28
N ARG A 12 6.24 4.57 -19.84
CA ARG A 12 6.48 4.09 -18.48
C ARG A 12 8.00 3.98 -18.32
N PHE A 13 8.60 4.98 -17.73
CA PHE A 13 9.94 4.86 -17.18
C PHE A 13 9.83 3.96 -15.95
N PHE A 14 10.22 2.73 -16.10
CA PHE A 14 10.67 1.89 -15.01
C PHE A 14 11.98 2.53 -14.49
N ILE A 15 11.86 3.55 -13.67
CA ILE A 15 12.98 3.99 -12.84
C ILE A 15 13.09 2.90 -11.81
N GLY A 16 14.07 2.01 -11.99
CA GLY A 16 14.50 1.05 -10.98
C GLY A 16 14.97 1.85 -9.76
N SER A 17 14.02 2.27 -8.94
CA SER A 17 14.28 2.89 -7.66
C SER A 17 15.00 1.87 -6.82
N ARG A 18 16.22 2.19 -6.36
CA ARG A 18 16.99 1.37 -5.41
C ARG A 18 16.23 1.12 -4.10
N PHE A 19 15.15 1.83 -3.87
CA PHE A 19 14.33 1.76 -2.66
C PHE A 19 12.87 1.60 -3.05
N CYS A 20 12.38 0.38 -2.96
CA CYS A 20 10.95 0.08 -3.01
C CYS A 20 10.46 -0.03 -1.57
N LEU A 21 9.58 0.86 -1.13
CA LEU A 21 9.01 0.82 0.22
C LEU A 21 8.18 -0.45 0.46
N ARG A 22 7.65 -1.07 -0.61
CA ARG A 22 6.93 -2.34 -0.54
C ARG A 22 7.83 -3.52 -0.16
N GLY A 23 9.14 -3.50 -0.58
CA GLY A 23 10.15 -4.50 -0.27
C GLY A 23 11.45 -3.84 0.20
N LYS A 24 11.90 -4.10 1.45
CA LYS A 24 13.07 -3.44 2.06
C LYS A 24 14.38 -4.01 1.57
N SER A 25 14.50 -5.33 1.50
CA SER A 25 15.69 -6.05 1.05
C SER A 25 15.66 -6.32 -0.46
N GLN A 26 16.80 -6.76 -1.00
CA GLN A 26 16.84 -7.24 -2.39
C GLN A 26 16.02 -8.53 -2.54
N GLU A 27 16.05 -9.39 -1.54
CA GLU A 27 15.26 -10.62 -1.50
C GLU A 27 13.75 -10.31 -1.51
N ASP A 28 13.28 -9.34 -0.70
CA ASP A 28 11.88 -8.90 -0.73
C ASP A 28 11.45 -8.41 -2.12
N ARG A 29 12.33 -7.71 -2.84
CA ARG A 29 12.01 -7.19 -4.19
C ARG A 29 11.90 -8.29 -5.23
N LEU A 30 12.79 -9.28 -5.17
CA LEU A 30 12.70 -10.45 -6.06
C LEU A 30 11.41 -11.26 -5.80
N LEU A 31 11.01 -11.37 -4.54
CA LEU A 31 9.75 -12.00 -4.17
C LEU A 31 8.55 -11.17 -4.61
N LEU A 32 8.61 -9.83 -4.53
CA LEU A 32 7.58 -8.94 -5.07
C LEU A 32 7.41 -9.11 -6.58
N ASP A 33 8.51 -9.17 -7.34
CA ASP A 33 8.45 -9.37 -8.80
C ASP A 33 7.77 -10.69 -9.18
N LEU A 34 7.84 -11.70 -8.30
CA LEU A 34 7.20 -12.99 -8.48
C LEU A 34 5.70 -12.97 -8.10
N VAL A 35 5.33 -12.29 -7.02
CA VAL A 35 3.96 -12.35 -6.48
C VAL A 35 3.05 -11.20 -6.94
N ASP A 36 3.60 -10.04 -7.33
CA ASP A 36 2.81 -8.90 -7.83
C ASP A 36 1.90 -9.30 -9.01
N PRO A 37 2.38 -10.00 -10.06
CA PRO A 37 1.52 -10.39 -11.18
C PRO A 37 0.34 -11.30 -10.76
N VAL A 38 0.55 -12.12 -9.73
CA VAL A 38 -0.49 -13.02 -9.21
C VAL A 38 -1.55 -12.22 -8.45
N ALA A 39 -1.13 -11.27 -7.63
CA ALA A 39 -2.04 -10.39 -6.90
C ALA A 39 -2.86 -9.51 -7.86
N GLU A 40 -2.20 -8.89 -8.84
CA GLU A 40 -2.85 -8.06 -9.87
C GLU A 40 -3.88 -8.85 -10.70
N ALA A 41 -3.58 -10.09 -11.08
CA ALA A 41 -4.49 -10.96 -11.82
C ALA A 41 -5.75 -11.32 -11.03
N LEU A 42 -5.68 -11.30 -9.70
CA LEU A 42 -6.81 -11.53 -8.80
C LEU A 42 -7.51 -10.23 -8.36
N GLY A 43 -7.04 -9.05 -8.82
CA GLY A 43 -7.59 -7.75 -8.48
C GLY A 43 -7.10 -7.19 -7.13
N TYR A 44 -5.97 -7.69 -6.61
CA TYR A 44 -5.36 -7.20 -5.37
C TYR A 44 -4.09 -6.41 -5.64
N GLU A 45 -3.75 -5.50 -4.74
CA GLU A 45 -2.51 -4.74 -4.73
C GLU A 45 -1.67 -5.09 -3.50
N ILE A 46 -0.40 -5.45 -3.69
CA ILE A 46 0.50 -5.69 -2.57
C ILE A 46 0.95 -4.35 -1.99
N VAL A 47 0.65 -4.13 -0.72
CA VAL A 47 1.05 -2.95 0.04
C VAL A 47 2.46 -3.12 0.58
N ARG A 48 2.78 -4.28 1.15
CA ARG A 48 4.10 -4.57 1.71
C ARG A 48 4.40 -6.06 1.65
N LEU A 49 5.65 -6.40 1.32
CA LEU A 49 6.19 -7.74 1.44
C LEU A 49 7.47 -7.68 2.28
N ARG A 50 7.61 -8.60 3.23
CA ARG A 50 8.80 -8.77 4.07
C ARG A 50 9.09 -10.24 4.29
N LEU A 51 10.31 -10.63 4.02
CA LEU A 51 10.84 -11.91 4.47
C LEU A 51 11.62 -11.69 5.77
N MET A 52 11.07 -12.16 6.87
CA MET A 52 11.65 -12.03 8.19
C MET A 52 12.32 -13.33 8.62
N SER A 53 13.57 -13.24 9.10
CA SER A 53 14.26 -14.36 9.71
C SER A 53 13.84 -14.49 11.17
N GLY A 54 13.14 -15.56 11.51
CA GLY A 54 12.82 -15.91 12.89
C GLY A 54 13.89 -16.84 13.49
N THR A 55 13.81 -17.09 14.80
CA THR A 55 14.72 -18.01 15.51
C THR A 55 14.51 -19.48 15.15
N GLN A 56 13.31 -19.85 14.70
CA GLN A 56 12.93 -21.22 14.36
C GLN A 56 12.51 -21.41 12.90
N SER A 57 11.87 -20.41 12.29
CA SER A 57 11.45 -20.45 10.89
C SER A 57 11.46 -19.06 10.27
N ARG A 58 11.62 -19.00 8.95
CA ARG A 58 11.42 -17.77 8.19
C ARG A 58 9.92 -17.46 8.10
N ARG A 59 9.56 -16.20 8.02
CA ARG A 59 8.17 -15.76 7.80
C ARG A 59 8.12 -14.81 6.62
N LEU A 60 7.36 -15.18 5.60
CA LEU A 60 7.02 -14.31 4.48
C LEU A 60 5.70 -13.63 4.78
N GLN A 61 5.78 -12.36 5.18
CA GLN A 61 4.60 -11.53 5.46
C GLN A 61 4.25 -10.70 4.23
N ILE A 62 3.01 -10.82 3.78
CA ILE A 62 2.46 -10.06 2.67
C ILE A 62 1.22 -9.31 3.16
N MET A 63 1.24 -7.99 3.00
CA MET A 63 0.08 -7.16 3.22
C MET A 63 -0.48 -6.74 1.86
N ALA A 64 -1.76 -6.98 1.65
CA ALA A 64 -2.45 -6.68 0.40
C ALA A 64 -3.81 -6.03 0.66
N GLU A 65 -4.34 -5.38 -0.35
CA GLU A 65 -5.67 -4.76 -0.35
C GLU A 65 -6.25 -4.77 -1.77
N ARG A 66 -7.54 -4.53 -1.91
CA ARG A 66 -8.16 -4.18 -3.19
C ARG A 66 -7.82 -2.72 -3.53
N PRO A 67 -8.00 -2.28 -4.80
CA PRO A 67 -7.75 -0.88 -5.19
C PRO A 67 -8.58 0.15 -4.40
N ASP A 68 -9.74 -0.24 -3.88
CA ASP A 68 -10.61 0.55 -3.01
C ASP A 68 -10.17 0.55 -1.54
N GLY A 69 -9.08 -0.16 -1.20
CA GLY A 69 -8.54 -0.28 0.15
C GLY A 69 -9.25 -1.32 1.02
N THR A 70 -10.19 -2.07 0.45
CA THR A 70 -10.90 -3.15 1.15
C THR A 70 -10.20 -4.48 0.97
N MET A 71 -10.40 -5.41 1.84
CA MET A 71 -10.04 -6.83 1.72
C MET A 71 -10.59 -7.59 2.91
N ASP A 72 -11.19 -8.73 2.70
CA ASP A 72 -11.72 -9.60 3.75
C ASP A 72 -10.86 -10.86 3.98
N VAL A 73 -11.29 -11.72 4.90
CA VAL A 73 -10.57 -12.95 5.24
C VAL A 73 -10.58 -13.96 4.08
N GLU A 74 -11.66 -14.00 3.30
CA GLU A 74 -11.78 -14.91 2.14
C GLU A 74 -10.83 -14.46 1.02
N ASP A 75 -10.70 -13.17 0.80
CA ASP A 75 -9.74 -12.58 -0.11
C ASP A 75 -8.30 -12.93 0.29
N CYS A 76 -7.97 -12.80 1.59
CA CYS A 76 -6.66 -13.19 2.12
C CYS A 76 -6.39 -14.68 1.86
N ALA A 77 -7.38 -15.54 2.10
CA ALA A 77 -7.25 -16.98 1.85
C ALA A 77 -7.11 -17.32 0.36
N LYS A 78 -7.84 -16.62 -0.51
CA LYS A 78 -7.74 -16.77 -1.97
C LYS A 78 -6.35 -16.36 -2.47
N LEU A 79 -5.90 -15.18 -2.05
CA LEU A 79 -4.57 -14.66 -2.42
C LEU A 79 -3.45 -15.56 -1.88
N SER A 80 -3.56 -16.03 -0.62
CA SER A 80 -2.58 -16.93 0.00
C SER A 80 -2.42 -18.22 -0.78
N ARG A 81 -3.53 -18.86 -1.22
CA ARG A 81 -3.48 -20.07 -2.03
C ARG A 81 -2.80 -19.85 -3.38
N ALA A 82 -3.10 -18.75 -4.05
CA ALA A 82 -2.50 -18.44 -5.35
C ALA A 82 -1.00 -18.14 -5.23
N ILE A 83 -0.61 -17.39 -4.20
CA ILE A 83 0.81 -17.12 -3.91
C ILE A 83 1.56 -18.41 -3.57
N SER A 84 1.01 -19.29 -2.72
CA SER A 84 1.62 -20.58 -2.40
C SER A 84 1.95 -21.39 -3.66
N GLN A 85 1.04 -21.48 -4.63
CA GLN A 85 1.27 -22.22 -5.87
C GLN A 85 2.46 -21.69 -6.67
N VAL A 86 2.61 -20.36 -6.76
CA VAL A 86 3.74 -19.74 -7.47
C VAL A 86 5.03 -19.88 -6.70
N MET A 87 4.98 -19.75 -5.37
CA MET A 87 6.13 -19.93 -4.51
C MET A 87 6.64 -21.38 -4.53
N ASP A 88 5.75 -22.36 -4.51
CA ASP A 88 6.08 -23.79 -4.60
C ASP A 88 6.69 -24.13 -5.97
N ALA A 89 6.20 -23.53 -7.04
CA ALA A 89 6.72 -23.74 -8.39
C ALA A 89 8.10 -23.12 -8.63
N ALA A 90 8.36 -21.95 -8.04
CA ALA A 90 9.60 -21.19 -8.22
C ALA A 90 10.68 -21.52 -7.18
N ASP A 91 10.29 -22.03 -6.01
CA ASP A 91 11.14 -22.34 -4.85
C ASP A 91 12.21 -21.25 -4.54
N PRO A 92 11.81 -19.97 -4.40
CA PRO A 92 12.77 -18.87 -4.30
C PRO A 92 13.39 -18.71 -2.92
N ILE A 93 12.84 -19.38 -1.89
CA ILE A 93 13.27 -19.26 -0.49
C ILE A 93 13.89 -20.58 -0.04
N THR A 94 15.18 -20.55 0.29
CA THR A 94 15.87 -21.73 0.81
C THR A 94 15.36 -22.11 2.21
N GLY A 95 14.84 -23.33 2.36
CA GLY A 95 14.36 -23.89 3.62
C GLY A 95 12.88 -23.57 3.91
N GLU A 96 12.43 -23.98 5.08
CA GLU A 96 11.04 -23.82 5.49
C GLU A 96 10.71 -22.36 5.84
N TYR A 97 9.55 -21.92 5.43
CA TYR A 97 8.99 -20.60 5.78
C TYR A 97 7.48 -20.69 6.03
N MET A 98 6.97 -19.75 6.79
CA MET A 98 5.55 -19.55 7.00
C MET A 98 5.05 -18.40 6.13
N LEU A 99 4.06 -18.66 5.28
CA LEU A 99 3.39 -17.61 4.51
C LEU A 99 2.26 -17.00 5.35
N GLU A 100 2.30 -15.68 5.51
CA GLU A 100 1.29 -14.87 6.22
C GLU A 100 0.74 -13.81 5.26
N VAL A 101 -0.53 -13.93 4.89
CA VAL A 101 -1.24 -12.94 4.06
C VAL A 101 -2.27 -12.23 4.92
N SER A 102 -2.21 -10.90 4.94
CA SER A 102 -3.07 -10.07 5.79
C SER A 102 -3.41 -8.75 5.12
N THR A 103 -4.40 -8.06 5.66
CA THR A 103 -4.67 -6.66 5.30
C THR A 103 -3.72 -5.73 6.04
N PRO A 104 -3.44 -4.51 5.50
CA PRO A 104 -2.81 -3.45 6.28
C PRO A 104 -3.68 -3.09 7.49
N GLY A 105 -3.08 -2.99 8.66
CA GLY A 105 -3.78 -2.53 9.86
C GLY A 105 -4.13 -1.03 9.80
N ILE A 106 -4.74 -0.50 10.87
CA ILE A 106 -5.09 0.94 10.97
C ILE A 106 -3.82 1.80 10.88
N ASP A 107 -2.72 1.40 11.52
CA ASP A 107 -1.40 2.04 11.43
C ASP A 107 -0.62 1.57 10.20
N ARG A 108 -1.30 1.51 9.06
CA ARG A 108 -0.80 0.94 7.82
C ARG A 108 0.53 1.54 7.35
N PRO A 109 1.40 0.75 6.72
CA PRO A 109 2.55 1.27 6.02
C PRO A 109 2.13 2.07 4.78
N LEU A 110 2.81 3.20 4.54
CA LEU A 110 2.67 4.03 3.35
C LEU A 110 3.81 3.67 2.41
N THR A 111 3.50 3.01 1.31
CA THR A 111 4.53 2.42 0.44
C THR A 111 4.50 2.90 -1.00
N ARG A 112 3.44 3.60 -1.38
CA ARG A 112 3.21 4.14 -2.73
C ARG A 112 2.88 5.62 -2.64
N LEU A 113 3.22 6.41 -3.64
CA LEU A 113 2.90 7.86 -3.66
C LEU A 113 1.40 8.12 -3.46
N LYS A 114 0.53 7.26 -4.02
CA LYS A 114 -0.92 7.38 -3.83
C LYS A 114 -1.33 7.29 -2.36
N ASP A 115 -0.61 6.52 -1.53
CA ASP A 115 -0.92 6.39 -0.12
C ASP A 115 -0.77 7.74 0.61
N PHE A 116 0.26 8.53 0.27
CA PHE A 116 0.50 9.84 0.87
C PHE A 116 -0.54 10.89 0.46
N VAL A 117 -1.11 10.75 -0.74
CA VAL A 117 -2.24 11.59 -1.18
C VAL A 117 -3.53 11.16 -0.48
N THR A 118 -3.81 9.85 -0.43
CA THR A 118 -5.04 9.32 0.18
C THR A 118 -5.14 9.65 1.67
N TYR A 119 -4.01 9.66 2.37
CA TYR A 119 -3.94 9.89 3.81
C TYR A 119 -3.42 11.29 4.18
N GLU A 120 -3.55 12.26 3.27
CA GLU A 120 -3.26 13.66 3.54
C GLU A 120 -4.07 14.17 4.74
N GLY A 121 -3.45 15.02 5.56
CA GLY A 121 -3.99 15.56 6.79
C GLY A 121 -3.82 14.64 8.01
N LEU A 122 -3.52 13.35 7.82
CA LEU A 122 -3.30 12.41 8.94
C LEU A 122 -1.85 12.41 9.38
N GLU A 123 -1.65 12.08 10.65
CA GLU A 123 -0.33 12.00 11.25
C GLU A 123 0.42 10.76 10.77
N ALA A 124 1.67 10.98 10.34
CA ALA A 124 2.55 9.92 9.87
C ALA A 124 3.95 10.05 10.45
N ARG A 125 4.67 8.93 10.43
CA ARG A 125 6.11 8.86 10.72
C ARG A 125 6.84 8.43 9.46
N LEU A 126 7.88 9.21 9.11
CA LEU A 126 8.77 8.94 8.00
C LEU A 126 10.19 8.66 8.52
N GLU A 127 10.89 7.71 7.91
CA GLU A 127 12.31 7.48 8.11
C GLU A 127 13.04 7.54 6.76
N LEU A 128 14.15 8.28 6.72
CA LEU A 128 14.93 8.52 5.50
C LEU A 128 16.26 7.76 5.54
N ASP A 129 16.78 7.41 4.37
CA ASP A 129 18.11 6.80 4.19
C ASP A 129 19.24 7.80 4.48
N ARG A 130 18.95 9.11 4.40
CA ARG A 130 19.89 10.21 4.57
C ARG A 130 19.33 11.33 5.44
N LEU A 131 20.15 12.31 5.76
CA LEU A 131 19.72 13.47 6.51
C LEU A 131 19.01 14.48 5.58
N ALA A 132 17.85 14.95 6.01
CA ALA A 132 17.19 16.15 5.53
C ALA A 132 17.00 17.06 6.75
N ASP A 133 17.36 18.32 6.66
CA ASP A 133 17.38 19.26 7.79
C ASP A 133 18.02 18.70 9.06
N ASN A 134 19.18 18.02 8.89
CA ASN A 134 19.96 17.38 9.94
C ASN A 134 19.24 16.27 10.73
N ARG A 135 18.11 15.76 10.24
CA ARG A 135 17.34 14.66 10.86
C ARG A 135 16.99 13.58 9.85
N LYS A 136 16.83 12.33 10.30
CA LYS A 136 16.40 11.19 9.47
C LYS A 136 14.98 10.76 9.71
N ARG A 137 14.38 11.20 10.82
CA ARG A 137 13.03 10.83 11.24
C ARG A 137 12.18 12.07 11.35
N PHE A 138 11.01 11.99 10.75
CA PHE A 138 10.02 13.05 10.74
C PHE A 138 8.72 12.49 11.31
N ARG A 139 8.02 13.29 12.07
CA ARG A 139 6.69 13.02 12.58
C ARG A 139 5.86 14.27 12.43
N GLY A 140 4.65 14.11 11.87
CA GLY A 140 3.75 15.23 11.65
C GLY A 140 2.59 14.83 10.73
N LYS A 141 1.79 15.81 10.32
CA LYS A 141 0.69 15.59 9.40
C LYS A 141 1.18 15.58 7.95
N LEU A 142 0.63 14.67 7.15
CA LEU A 142 0.94 14.63 5.72
C LEU A 142 0.34 15.85 5.02
N ALA A 143 1.14 16.57 4.25
CA ALA A 143 0.76 17.75 3.48
C ALA A 143 0.64 17.46 1.97
N GLY A 144 0.41 16.21 1.61
CA GLY A 144 0.25 15.78 0.22
C GLY A 144 1.57 15.46 -0.49
N VAL A 145 1.52 15.48 -1.82
CA VAL A 145 2.65 15.13 -2.69
C VAL A 145 2.78 16.17 -3.80
N GLU A 146 3.99 16.72 -3.97
CA GLU A 146 4.34 17.63 -5.06
C GLU A 146 5.56 17.09 -5.82
N ASP A 147 5.48 16.93 -7.13
CA ASP A 147 6.59 16.49 -8.02
C ASP A 147 7.38 15.28 -7.47
N SER A 148 6.69 14.29 -6.90
CA SER A 148 7.29 13.12 -6.22
C SER A 148 8.01 13.43 -4.88
N ASN A 149 7.80 14.61 -4.30
CA ASN A 149 8.18 14.93 -2.94
C ASN A 149 6.97 14.78 -2.02
N VAL A 150 7.19 14.18 -0.87
CA VAL A 150 6.18 14.03 0.18
C VAL A 150 6.30 15.21 1.14
N GLY A 151 5.20 15.94 1.31
CA GLY A 151 5.08 17.02 2.28
C GLY A 151 4.70 16.48 3.66
N ILE A 152 5.33 17.01 4.70
CA ILE A 152 5.00 16.73 6.09
C ILE A 152 5.06 18.03 6.92
N ASP A 153 3.97 18.34 7.60
CA ASP A 153 3.89 19.45 8.55
C ASP A 153 4.43 18.97 9.89
N LEU A 154 5.49 19.60 10.36
CA LEU A 154 6.19 19.15 11.56
C LEU A 154 5.39 19.47 12.82
N GLU A 155 5.25 18.49 13.70
CA GLU A 155 4.60 18.67 15.01
C GLU A 155 5.40 19.63 15.92
N GLU A 156 6.73 19.63 15.79
CA GLU A 156 7.64 20.42 16.62
C GLU A 156 7.78 21.89 16.14
N GLU A 157 7.48 22.17 14.87
CA GLU A 157 7.63 23.48 14.24
C GLU A 157 6.31 23.86 13.54
N PRO A 158 5.37 24.50 14.26
CA PRO A 158 4.11 24.96 13.66
C PRO A 158 4.35 25.84 12.44
N ASP A 159 3.53 25.64 11.40
CA ASP A 159 3.59 26.35 10.12
C ASP A 159 4.81 26.03 9.25
N THR A 160 5.53 24.94 9.54
CA THR A 160 6.67 24.49 8.72
C THR A 160 6.33 23.17 8.02
N THR A 161 6.20 23.23 6.69
CA THR A 161 6.08 22.03 5.83
C THR A 161 7.44 21.67 5.27
N VAL A 162 7.89 20.45 5.49
CA VAL A 162 9.12 19.90 4.92
C VAL A 162 8.76 18.97 3.77
N TYR A 163 9.33 19.22 2.58
CA TYR A 163 9.17 18.35 1.41
C TYR A 163 10.39 17.44 1.28
N VAL A 164 10.17 16.14 1.33
CA VAL A 164 11.22 15.12 1.17
C VAL A 164 10.99 14.29 -0.08
N PRO A 165 12.02 14.05 -0.92
CA PRO A 165 11.88 13.17 -2.06
C PRO A 165 11.42 11.76 -1.64
N PHE A 166 10.39 11.22 -2.29
CA PHE A 166 9.89 9.87 -2.02
C PHE A 166 11.00 8.81 -2.09
N ALA A 167 11.98 9.00 -2.98
CA ALA A 167 13.11 8.08 -3.14
C ALA A 167 14.06 8.04 -1.91
N TRP A 168 13.97 8.99 -0.97
CA TRP A 168 14.78 9.01 0.25
C TRP A 168 14.08 8.31 1.42
N ILE A 169 12.79 8.05 1.30
CA ILE A 169 12.01 7.40 2.35
C ILE A 169 12.32 5.90 2.32
N ILE A 170 12.69 5.33 3.46
CA ILE A 170 12.94 3.89 3.64
C ILE A 170 11.86 3.22 4.47
N GLU A 171 11.11 4.00 5.24
CA GLU A 171 9.96 3.53 6.00
C GLU A 171 8.98 4.68 6.22
N ALA A 172 7.70 4.42 6.02
CA ALA A 172 6.63 5.35 6.32
C ALA A 172 5.42 4.58 6.85
N LYS A 173 4.75 5.12 7.87
CA LYS A 173 3.51 4.57 8.41
C LYS A 173 2.66 5.64 9.06
N LEU A 174 1.34 5.41 9.08
CA LEU A 174 0.42 6.24 9.84
C LEU A 174 0.67 6.07 11.35
N VAL A 175 0.43 7.12 12.11
CA VAL A 175 0.46 7.09 13.57
C VAL A 175 -0.95 6.85 14.07
N PHE A 176 -1.09 5.85 14.93
CA PHE A 176 -2.37 5.55 15.56
C PHE A 176 -2.75 6.68 16.52
N ASN A 177 -3.85 7.36 16.22
CA ASN A 177 -4.44 8.42 17.03
C ASN A 177 -5.96 8.45 16.86
N ASP A 178 -6.65 9.29 17.65
CA ASP A 178 -8.11 9.39 17.62
C ASP A 178 -8.67 9.89 16.28
N GLU A 179 -7.92 10.71 15.55
CA GLU A 179 -8.27 11.22 14.22
C GLU A 179 -8.30 10.08 13.18
N LEU A 180 -7.28 9.22 13.22
CA LEU A 180 -7.20 8.02 12.37
C LEU A 180 -8.32 7.03 12.70
N MET A 181 -8.64 6.85 13.99
CA MET A 181 -9.75 6.00 14.43
C MET A 181 -11.09 6.50 13.92
N LYS A 182 -11.37 7.80 14.02
CA LYS A 182 -12.61 8.41 13.51
C LYS A 182 -12.75 8.22 12.01
N ARG A 183 -11.70 8.52 11.24
CA ARG A 183 -11.70 8.34 9.79
C ARG A 183 -11.91 6.88 9.38
N GLY A 184 -11.29 5.94 10.09
CA GLY A 184 -11.49 4.50 9.87
C GLY A 184 -12.93 4.05 10.18
N ALA A 185 -13.56 4.60 11.22
CA ALA A 185 -14.96 4.33 11.56
C ALA A 185 -15.91 4.88 10.48
N GLU A 186 -15.73 6.14 10.06
CA GLU A 186 -16.52 6.79 9.01
C GLU A 186 -16.43 6.03 7.68
N GLN A 187 -15.25 5.58 7.28
CA GLN A 187 -15.07 4.77 6.08
C GLN A 187 -15.78 3.43 6.17
N ARG A 188 -15.77 2.81 7.36
CA ARG A 188 -16.46 1.55 7.58
C ARG A 188 -17.98 1.70 7.54
N GLU A 189 -18.52 2.76 8.13
CA GLU A 189 -19.95 3.07 8.09
C GLU A 189 -20.43 3.36 6.67
N ALA A 190 -19.70 4.19 5.93
CA ALA A 190 -20.01 4.51 4.53
C ALA A 190 -20.02 3.24 3.65
N ARG A 191 -19.11 2.32 3.91
CA ARG A 191 -19.06 1.04 3.20
C ARG A 191 -20.27 0.15 3.51
N LEU A 192 -20.63 0.00 4.79
CA LEU A 192 -21.79 -0.79 5.19
C LEU A 192 -23.09 -0.25 4.57
N GLN A 193 -23.20 1.08 4.44
CA GLN A 193 -24.34 1.72 3.77
C GLN A 193 -24.37 1.37 2.28
N SER A 194 -23.24 1.45 1.57
CA SER A 194 -23.19 1.12 0.13
C SER A 194 -23.48 -0.37 -0.13
N GLU A 195 -22.98 -1.28 0.71
CA GLU A 195 -23.25 -2.71 0.59
C GLU A 195 -24.76 -3.03 0.80
N THR A 196 -25.42 -2.28 1.68
CA THR A 196 -26.86 -2.44 1.94
C THR A 196 -27.70 -1.89 0.78
N GLU A 197 -27.30 -0.78 0.18
CA GLU A 197 -27.96 -0.19 -1.00
C GLU A 197 -27.82 -1.10 -2.24
N ASP A 198 -26.65 -1.67 -2.48
CA ASP A 198 -26.41 -2.60 -3.59
C ASP A 198 -27.21 -3.90 -3.43
N GLN A 199 -27.38 -4.41 -2.21
CA GLN A 199 -28.23 -5.57 -1.93
C GLN A 199 -29.71 -5.26 -2.18
N ALA A 200 -30.20 -4.11 -1.73
CA ALA A 200 -31.58 -3.71 -1.95
C ALA A 200 -31.93 -3.56 -3.44
N LEU A 201 -31.00 -2.97 -4.23
CA LEU A 201 -31.17 -2.82 -5.68
C LEU A 201 -31.15 -4.17 -6.42
N SER A 202 -30.38 -5.15 -5.92
CA SER A 202 -30.33 -6.49 -6.50
C SER A 202 -31.60 -7.30 -6.21
N GLU A 203 -32.22 -7.11 -5.06
CA GLU A 203 -33.51 -7.74 -4.70
C GLU A 203 -34.67 -7.17 -5.51
N GLU A 204 -34.76 -5.83 -5.68
CA GLU A 204 -35.80 -5.18 -6.51
C GLU A 204 -35.72 -5.58 -7.99
N SER A 205 -34.50 -5.85 -8.51
CA SER A 205 -34.34 -6.28 -9.91
C SER A 205 -34.76 -7.74 -10.14
N SER A 206 -34.69 -8.59 -9.12
CA SER A 206 -35.13 -9.99 -9.23
C SER A 206 -36.63 -10.18 -9.12
N GLU A 207 -37.38 -9.27 -8.46
CA GLU A 207 -38.84 -9.32 -8.35
C GLU A 207 -39.59 -8.82 -9.61
N ASN A 208 -38.91 -8.06 -10.48
CA ASN A 208 -39.51 -7.56 -11.72
C ASN A 208 -39.38 -8.48 -12.94
N GLU A 209 -38.73 -9.64 -12.83
CA GLU A 209 -38.59 -10.66 -13.91
C GLU A 209 -39.56 -11.87 -13.78
N GLU A 210 -40.47 -11.87 -12.82
CA GLU A 210 -41.59 -12.83 -12.76
C GLU A 210 -42.89 -12.21 -13.29
#